data_6a79fe92b8c1e2e3b5dceb5332a5ff06
#
_entry.id   6a79fe92b8c1e2e3b5dceb5332a5ff06
#
_cell.length_a   1.000
_cell.length_b   1.000
_cell.length_c   1.000
_cell.angle_alpha   90.00
_cell.angle_beta   90.00
_cell.angle_gamma   90.00
#
_symmetry.space_group_name_H-M   'P 1'
#
loop_
_entity.id
_entity.type
_entity.pdbx_description
1 polymer ?
#
loop_
_entity_poly.entity_id
_entity_poly.type
_entity_poly.pdbx_seq_one_letter_code
_entity_poly.pdbx_strand_id
1 'polypeptide(L)'
;FDIRFPELTRAMAKRGAEVILCPAQFNMTTGPRHWELSVRARAMDNELFFVGASAARCEGFDYECWGHSTVADPFGMVRASCDETEQILYCDIDLNEVDSVREQLPTFLHLREDVYNVAK
;
A
#
# COMPACT_ATOMS: atom_id res chain seq x y z
N PHE A 1 -8.51 7.24 5.60
CA PHE A 1 -7.52 7.48 6.67
C PHE A 1 -6.77 6.22 7.09
N ASP A 2 -7.33 5.04 6.82
CA ASP A 2 -6.89 3.71 7.27
C ASP A 2 -5.47 3.33 6.84
N ILE A 3 -5.03 3.79 5.66
CA ILE A 3 -3.66 3.58 5.17
C ILE A 3 -2.57 4.09 6.15
N ARG A 4 -2.92 5.02 7.05
CA ARG A 4 -1.99 5.58 8.04
C ARG A 4 -1.69 4.62 9.19
N PHE A 5 -2.55 3.62 9.39
CA PHE A 5 -2.41 2.64 10.48
C PHE A 5 -1.77 1.34 9.96
N PRO A 6 -0.49 1.09 10.26
CA PRO A 6 0.20 -0.12 9.81
C PRO A 6 -0.44 -1.40 10.37
N GLU A 7 -1.09 -1.31 11.52
CA GLU A 7 -1.70 -2.44 12.22
C GLU A 7 -2.80 -3.10 11.39
N LEU A 8 -3.61 -2.30 10.67
CA LEU A 8 -4.69 -2.84 9.84
C LEU A 8 -4.14 -3.72 8.71
N THR A 9 -3.14 -3.23 7.98
CA THR A 9 -2.49 -4.00 6.91
C THR A 9 -1.85 -5.26 7.47
N ARG A 10 -1.16 -5.17 8.62
CA ARG A 10 -0.57 -6.33 9.31
C ARG A 10 -1.62 -7.36 9.69
N ALA A 11 -2.76 -6.92 10.20
CA ALA A 11 -3.86 -7.83 10.56
C ALA A 11 -4.43 -8.57 9.34
N MET A 12 -4.55 -7.89 8.19
CA MET A 12 -5.02 -8.49 6.94
C MET A 12 -3.98 -9.48 6.38
N ALA A 13 -2.70 -9.12 6.38
CA ALA A 13 -1.61 -9.99 5.94
C ALA A 13 -1.50 -11.26 6.79
N LYS A 14 -1.63 -11.16 8.11
CA LYS A 14 -1.69 -12.32 9.05
C LYS A 14 -2.88 -13.25 8.77
N ARG A 15 -3.93 -12.76 8.12
CA ARG A 15 -5.08 -13.55 7.68
C ARG A 15 -4.97 -14.06 6.25
N GLY A 16 -3.80 -13.93 5.64
CA GLY A 16 -3.49 -14.47 4.33
C GLY A 16 -3.74 -13.50 3.15
N ALA A 17 -3.88 -12.20 3.42
CA ALA A 17 -3.96 -11.25 2.31
C ALA A 17 -2.62 -11.20 1.55
N GLU A 18 -2.70 -11.30 0.23
CA GLU A 18 -1.56 -11.20 -0.69
C GLU A 18 -1.60 -9.89 -1.48
N VAL A 19 -2.80 -9.33 -1.65
CA VAL A 19 -3.05 -8.03 -2.30
C VAL A 19 -4.00 -7.21 -1.45
N ILE A 20 -3.67 -5.95 -1.22
CA ILE A 20 -4.58 -5.00 -0.57
C ILE A 20 -4.91 -3.88 -1.53
N LEU A 21 -6.20 -3.68 -1.76
CA LEU A 21 -6.74 -2.55 -2.52
C LEU A 21 -7.20 -1.48 -1.54
N CYS A 22 -6.58 -0.32 -1.61
CA CYS A 22 -6.83 0.80 -0.70
C CYS A 22 -7.30 2.04 -1.48
N PRO A 23 -8.62 2.23 -1.66
CA PRO A 23 -9.13 3.51 -2.14
C PRO A 23 -8.91 4.58 -1.08
N ALA A 24 -8.15 5.61 -1.42
CA ALA A 24 -7.81 6.67 -0.49
C ALA A 24 -7.50 7.97 -1.22
N GLN A 25 -7.57 9.08 -0.50
CA GLN A 25 -7.21 10.40 -1.02
C GLN A 25 -6.32 11.13 -0.03
N PHE A 26 -5.26 11.74 -0.53
CA PHE A 26 -4.41 12.66 0.22
C PHE A 26 -4.51 14.05 -0.40
N ASN A 27 -4.43 15.06 0.44
CA ASN A 27 -4.42 16.45 0.01
C ASN A 27 -3.01 16.89 -0.45
N MET A 28 -2.88 18.11 -0.95
CA MET A 28 -1.62 18.68 -1.44
C MET A 28 -0.54 18.86 -0.37
N THR A 29 -0.92 18.88 0.92
CA THR A 29 0.05 18.99 2.01
C THR A 29 0.72 17.65 2.33
N THR A 30 -0.06 16.59 2.38
CA THR A 30 0.44 15.26 2.80
C THR A 30 0.67 14.32 1.62
N GLY A 31 0.01 14.55 0.49
CA GLY A 31 0.17 13.74 -0.71
C GLY A 31 1.63 13.59 -1.14
N PRO A 32 2.33 14.69 -1.47
CA PRO A 32 3.71 14.62 -1.93
C PRO A 32 4.70 14.06 -0.91
N ARG A 33 4.34 14.05 0.38
CA ARG A 33 5.22 13.61 1.46
C ARG A 33 4.94 12.18 1.92
N HIS A 34 3.68 11.76 1.89
CA HIS A 34 3.25 10.55 2.57
C HIS A 34 2.62 9.50 1.65
N TRP A 35 2.07 9.88 0.49
CA TRP A 35 1.31 8.94 -0.34
C TRP A 35 2.13 7.74 -0.77
N GLU A 36 3.14 7.96 -1.60
CA GLU A 36 3.99 6.88 -2.10
C GLU A 36 4.69 6.14 -0.96
N LEU A 37 5.21 6.88 0.02
CA LEU A 37 5.86 6.28 1.19
C LEU A 37 4.91 5.34 1.93
N SER A 38 3.65 5.74 2.15
CA SER A 38 2.67 4.89 2.83
C SER A 38 2.35 3.62 2.03
N VAL A 39 2.11 3.75 0.73
CA VAL A 39 1.84 2.61 -0.16
C VAL A 39 3.00 1.61 -0.13
N ARG A 40 4.21 2.09 -0.31
CA ARG A 40 5.44 1.28 -0.30
C ARG A 40 5.70 0.63 1.06
N ALA A 41 5.54 1.39 2.14
CA ALA A 41 5.73 0.87 3.50
C ALA A 41 4.72 -0.24 3.82
N ARG A 42 3.43 -0.06 3.47
CA ARG A 42 2.42 -1.09 3.71
C ARG A 42 2.70 -2.37 2.91
N ALA A 43 3.21 -2.24 1.68
CA ALA A 43 3.63 -3.38 0.87
C ALA A 43 4.83 -4.10 1.50
N MET A 44 5.91 -3.38 1.75
CA MET A 44 7.16 -3.93 2.27
C MET A 44 7.01 -4.54 3.67
N ASP A 45 6.39 -3.82 4.61
CA ASP A 45 6.22 -4.27 5.99
C ASP A 45 5.42 -5.58 6.09
N ASN A 46 4.60 -5.87 5.09
CA ASN A 46 3.66 -7.00 5.11
C ASN A 46 3.90 -8.00 3.98
N GLU A 47 4.97 -7.81 3.18
CA GLU A 47 5.38 -8.72 2.10
C GLU A 47 4.20 -9.09 1.19
N LEU A 48 3.51 -8.06 0.68
CA LEU A 48 2.33 -8.21 -0.18
C LEU A 48 2.26 -7.09 -1.22
N PHE A 49 1.42 -7.25 -2.23
CA PHE A 49 1.10 -6.16 -3.14
C PHE A 49 0.16 -5.16 -2.48
N PHE A 50 0.48 -3.88 -2.57
CA PHE A 50 -0.39 -2.82 -2.06
C PHE A 50 -0.75 -1.85 -3.18
N VAL A 51 -2.04 -1.67 -3.41
CA VAL A 51 -2.59 -0.80 -4.45
C VAL A 51 -3.28 0.39 -3.78
N GLY A 52 -2.66 1.55 -3.85
CA GLY A 52 -3.29 2.81 -3.47
C GLY A 52 -4.03 3.39 -4.68
N ALA A 53 -5.35 3.41 -4.64
CA ALA A 53 -6.18 4.00 -5.68
C ALA A 53 -6.70 5.36 -5.22
N SER A 54 -6.24 6.43 -5.88
CA SER A 54 -6.61 7.81 -5.56
C SER A 54 -7.49 8.40 -6.66
N ALA A 55 -8.39 9.29 -6.28
CA ALA A 55 -9.10 10.09 -7.27
C ALA A 55 -8.15 11.03 -8.02
N ALA A 56 -8.46 11.28 -9.28
CA ALA A 56 -7.80 12.32 -10.05
C ALA A 56 -8.09 13.71 -9.45
N ARG A 57 -7.18 14.64 -9.72
CA ARG A 57 -7.39 16.05 -9.36
C ARG A 57 -8.42 16.65 -10.30
N CYS A 58 -9.47 17.22 -9.72
CA CYS A 58 -10.51 17.93 -10.46
C CYS A 58 -10.55 19.39 -10.02
N GLU A 59 -10.63 20.29 -10.99
CA GLU A 59 -10.87 21.71 -10.73
C GLU A 59 -12.31 21.94 -10.22
N GLY A 60 -12.50 22.92 -9.37
CA GLY A 60 -13.82 23.33 -8.88
C GLY A 60 -14.34 22.58 -7.65
N PHE A 61 -13.54 21.73 -7.04
CA PHE A 61 -13.83 21.10 -5.76
C PHE A 61 -13.05 21.75 -4.62
N ASP A 62 -13.66 21.87 -3.45
CA ASP A 62 -13.01 22.41 -2.24
C ASP A 62 -11.84 21.56 -1.74
N TYR A 63 -11.83 20.28 -2.10
CA TYR A 63 -10.75 19.35 -1.74
C TYR A 63 -9.90 19.02 -2.96
N GLU A 64 -8.67 19.53 -2.96
CA GLU A 64 -7.68 19.26 -4.00
C GLU A 64 -6.93 17.95 -3.67
N CYS A 65 -7.17 16.93 -4.51
CA CYS A 65 -6.53 15.62 -4.38
C CYS A 65 -5.10 15.62 -4.90
N TRP A 66 -4.23 14.89 -4.23
CA TRP A 66 -2.89 14.62 -4.72
C TRP A 66 -2.91 13.76 -5.99
N GLY A 67 -3.82 12.80 -6.11
CA GLY A 67 -3.86 11.81 -7.19
C GLY A 67 -2.83 10.70 -6.98
N HIS A 68 -2.10 10.35 -8.04
CA HIS A 68 -0.94 9.47 -8.02
C HIS A 68 -1.26 8.03 -7.56
N SER A 69 -2.32 7.42 -8.09
CA SER A 69 -2.57 5.98 -7.85
C SER A 69 -1.30 5.18 -8.07
N THR A 70 -1.00 4.27 -7.14
CA THR A 70 0.31 3.61 -7.06
C THR A 70 0.14 2.14 -6.72
N VAL A 71 0.88 1.27 -7.42
CA VAL A 71 1.02 -0.15 -7.11
C VAL A 71 2.43 -0.41 -6.61
N ALA A 72 2.56 -0.98 -5.41
CA ALA A 72 3.83 -1.43 -4.85
C ALA A 72 3.85 -2.94 -4.70
N ASP A 73 5.02 -3.54 -4.95
CA ASP A 73 5.27 -4.97 -4.82
C ASP A 73 5.69 -5.37 -3.38
N PRO A 74 5.81 -6.67 -3.08
CA PRO A 74 6.19 -7.16 -1.75
C PRO A 74 7.55 -6.67 -1.22
N PHE A 75 8.45 -6.19 -2.08
CA PHE A 75 9.69 -5.51 -1.68
C PHE A 75 9.50 -4.00 -1.43
N GLY A 76 8.29 -3.47 -1.64
CA GLY A 76 8.02 -2.04 -1.54
C GLY A 76 8.50 -1.22 -2.73
N MET A 77 8.75 -1.87 -3.87
CA MET A 77 9.11 -1.17 -5.11
C MET A 77 7.85 -0.76 -5.86
N VAL A 78 7.85 0.46 -6.42
CA VAL A 78 6.75 0.91 -7.26
C VAL A 78 6.80 0.15 -8.59
N ARG A 79 5.74 -0.58 -8.90
CA ARG A 79 5.57 -1.30 -10.17
C ARG A 79 4.89 -0.44 -11.23
N ALA A 80 3.93 0.37 -10.80
CA ALA A 80 3.22 1.28 -11.67
C ALA A 80 2.63 2.43 -10.87
N SER A 81 2.54 3.61 -11.47
CA SER A 81 1.91 4.77 -10.87
C SER A 81 1.27 5.67 -11.92
N CYS A 82 0.25 6.38 -11.52
CA CYS A 82 -0.35 7.48 -12.27
C CYS A 82 0.24 8.82 -11.84
N ASP A 83 -0.08 9.86 -12.59
CA ASP A 83 0.00 11.25 -12.14
C ASP A 83 -1.34 11.70 -11.49
N GLU A 84 -1.58 12.99 -11.44
CA GLU A 84 -2.80 13.56 -10.89
C GLU A 84 -3.99 13.59 -11.85
N THR A 85 -3.79 13.24 -13.13
CA THR A 85 -4.83 13.33 -14.16
C THR A 85 -5.75 12.10 -14.17
N GLU A 86 -6.90 12.23 -14.82
CA GLU A 86 -7.82 11.10 -15.03
C GLU A 86 -7.20 10.09 -16.01
N GLN A 87 -6.94 8.89 -15.54
CA GLN A 87 -6.36 7.81 -16.34
C GLN A 87 -6.67 6.43 -15.77
N ILE A 88 -6.47 5.40 -16.55
CA ILE A 88 -6.57 4.00 -16.13
C ILE A 88 -5.17 3.42 -16.07
N LEU A 89 -4.80 2.92 -14.88
CA LEU A 89 -3.53 2.25 -14.64
C LEU A 89 -3.71 0.73 -14.77
N TYR A 90 -2.93 0.12 -15.63
CA TYR A 90 -2.84 -1.35 -15.75
C TYR A 90 -1.50 -1.82 -15.18
N CYS A 91 -1.54 -2.86 -14.36
CA CYS A 91 -0.35 -3.48 -13.78
C CYS A 91 -0.60 -4.98 -13.63
N ASP A 92 0.21 -5.79 -14.29
CA ASP A 92 0.22 -7.23 -14.07
C ASP A 92 1.01 -7.53 -12.80
N ILE A 93 0.46 -8.39 -11.94
CA ILE A 93 1.10 -8.86 -10.71
C ILE A 93 1.17 -10.38 -10.73
N ASP A 94 2.27 -10.95 -10.23
CA ASP A 94 2.42 -12.38 -10.01
C ASP A 94 2.38 -12.68 -8.51
N LEU A 95 1.35 -13.37 -8.05
CA LEU A 95 1.17 -13.68 -6.62
C LEU A 95 2.28 -14.61 -6.08
N ASN A 96 2.95 -15.38 -6.95
CA ASN A 96 4.10 -16.19 -6.53
C ASN A 96 5.26 -15.31 -5.98
N GLU A 97 5.30 -14.03 -6.35
CA GLU A 97 6.27 -13.09 -5.77
C GLU A 97 6.07 -12.91 -4.26
N VAL A 98 4.83 -12.98 -3.78
CA VAL A 98 4.52 -12.87 -2.35
C VAL A 98 5.17 -14.02 -1.57
N ASP A 99 4.96 -15.25 -2.05
CA ASP A 99 5.56 -16.44 -1.42
C ASP A 99 7.09 -16.39 -1.48
N SER A 100 7.63 -16.04 -2.65
CA SER A 100 9.08 -15.92 -2.84
C SER A 100 9.72 -14.90 -1.89
N VAL A 101 9.08 -13.74 -1.69
CA VAL A 101 9.60 -12.71 -0.77
C VAL A 101 9.51 -13.19 0.67
N ARG A 102 8.40 -13.81 1.08
CA ARG A 102 8.21 -14.37 2.43
C ARG A 102 9.19 -15.50 2.75
N GLU A 103 9.64 -16.26 1.75
CA GLU A 103 10.69 -17.26 1.91
C GLU A 103 12.07 -16.61 2.09
N GLN A 104 12.37 -15.56 1.32
CA GLN A 104 13.64 -14.82 1.38
C GLN A 104 13.79 -13.97 2.63
N LEU A 105 12.69 -13.35 3.06
CA LEU A 105 12.61 -12.44 4.20
C LEU A 105 11.52 -12.90 5.17
N PRO A 106 11.74 -13.96 5.97
CA PRO A 106 10.67 -14.56 6.78
C PRO A 106 10.29 -13.70 7.99
N THR A 107 9.89 -12.44 7.79
CA THR A 107 9.61 -11.50 8.88
C THR A 107 8.46 -11.96 9.75
N PHE A 108 7.44 -12.62 9.16
CA PHE A 108 6.30 -13.14 9.91
C PHE A 108 6.67 -14.26 10.89
N LEU A 109 7.70 -15.07 10.58
CA LEU A 109 8.18 -16.11 11.49
C LEU A 109 8.96 -15.54 12.69
N HIS A 110 9.46 -14.33 12.55
CA HIS A 110 10.26 -13.65 13.58
C HIS A 110 9.46 -12.60 14.37
N LEU A 111 8.14 -12.52 14.16
CA LEU A 111 7.29 -11.65 14.95
C LEU A 111 7.31 -12.03 16.43
N ARG A 112 7.61 -11.08 17.28
CA ARG A 112 7.62 -11.23 18.74
C ARG A 112 6.23 -10.94 19.30
N GLU A 113 5.31 -11.88 19.10
CA GLU A 113 3.92 -11.74 19.58
C GLU A 113 3.82 -11.73 21.11
N ASP A 114 4.86 -12.19 21.78
CA ASP A 114 5.03 -12.10 23.22
C ASP A 114 5.35 -10.67 23.71
N VAL A 115 5.89 -9.83 22.83
CA VAL A 115 6.27 -8.43 23.13
C VAL A 115 5.21 -7.45 22.63
N TYR A 116 4.68 -7.67 21.44
CA TYR A 116 3.69 -6.79 20.84
C TYR A 116 2.58 -7.59 20.18
N ASN A 117 1.35 -7.26 20.54
CA ASN A 117 0.16 -7.95 20.06
C ASN A 117 -0.54 -7.09 19.01
N VAL A 118 -0.12 -7.25 17.76
CA VAL A 118 -0.75 -6.57 16.62
C VAL A 118 -1.83 -7.47 16.05
N ALA A 119 -3.06 -7.19 16.37
CA ALA A 119 -4.27 -7.90 15.99
C ALA A 119 -4.37 -9.35 16.52
N LYS A 120 -5.15 -9.51 17.55
CA LYS A 120 -5.80 -10.79 17.89
C LYS A 120 -6.99 -11.05 16.98
#